data_b762b7af928e12ffb68dc0ef81038129
#
_entry.id   b762b7af928e12ffb68dc0ef81038129
#
_cell.length_a   1.000
_cell.length_b   1.000
_cell.length_c   1.000
_cell.angle_alpha   90.00
_cell.angle_beta   90.00
_cell.angle_gamma   90.00
#
_symmetry.space_group_name_H-M   'P 1'
#
loop_
_entity.id
_entity.type
_entity.pdbx_description
1 polymer ?
#
loop_
_entity_poly.entity_id
_entity_poly.type
_entity_poly.pdbx_seq_one_letter_code
_entity_poly.pdbx_strand_id
1 'polypeptide(L)'
;NHHVIEAADEVEVALLDGRKAKAKLIGSDPETDLAVLKTNLTDLPVITFGQSQQVKVGDVVLAVGNPFGVGQSVTMGIVSALSRSRVGINTFEDFIQTDAAINPGNSGGALTDTSGNLIGINTAIYSRSGGSLGIGFAIPVHIAKQIMEQIVQTGGVIRGWLAVSMHDMT
;
A
#
# COMPACT_ATOMS: atom_id res chain seq x y z
N ASN A 1 -3.69 3.92 -2.49
CA ASN A 1 -4.05 2.83 -3.40
C ASN A 1 -4.89 3.34 -4.56
N HIS A 2 -4.88 2.58 -5.68
CA HIS A 2 -5.72 2.89 -6.84
C HIS A 2 -7.21 2.77 -6.48
N HIS A 3 -7.63 1.69 -5.84
CA HIS A 3 -9.04 1.46 -5.47
C HIS A 3 -9.65 2.54 -4.57
N VAL A 4 -8.82 3.30 -3.85
CA VAL A 4 -9.30 4.41 -3.00
C VAL A 4 -9.77 5.61 -3.83
N ILE A 5 -9.19 5.78 -5.03
CA ILE A 5 -9.40 6.98 -5.86
C ILE A 5 -10.10 6.70 -7.18
N GLU A 6 -10.29 5.44 -7.59
CA GLU A 6 -10.79 5.07 -8.94
C GLU A 6 -12.17 5.64 -9.26
N ALA A 7 -13.04 5.80 -8.25
CA ALA A 7 -14.39 6.33 -8.40
C ALA A 7 -14.52 7.80 -7.96
N ALA A 8 -13.39 8.48 -7.68
CA ALA A 8 -13.42 9.84 -7.18
C ALA A 8 -13.28 10.87 -8.30
N ASP A 9 -14.21 11.80 -8.41
CA ASP A 9 -14.10 12.96 -9.30
C ASP A 9 -13.03 13.94 -8.80
N GLU A 10 -12.82 14.00 -7.48
CA GLU A 10 -11.86 14.90 -6.84
C GLU A 10 -11.23 14.23 -5.62
N VAL A 11 -9.94 14.45 -5.43
CA VAL A 11 -9.19 13.95 -4.27
C VAL A 11 -8.66 15.13 -3.46
N GLU A 12 -8.95 15.13 -2.15
CA GLU A 12 -8.41 16.09 -1.19
C GLU A 12 -7.46 15.39 -0.21
N VAL A 13 -6.33 16.01 0.04
CA VAL A 13 -5.39 15.61 1.09
C VAL A 13 -5.57 16.53 2.29
N ALA A 14 -5.84 15.95 3.45
CA ALA A 14 -5.91 16.65 4.72
C ALA A 14 -4.73 16.23 5.60
N LEU A 15 -4.01 17.22 6.16
CA LEU A 15 -2.87 17.01 7.04
C LEU A 15 -3.29 17.10 8.51
N LEU A 16 -2.47 16.53 9.40
CA LEU A 16 -2.69 16.60 10.85
C LEU A 16 -2.68 18.03 11.41
N ASP A 17 -1.95 18.94 10.78
CA ASP A 17 -1.88 20.34 11.17
C ASP A 17 -3.10 21.17 10.71
N GLY A 18 -4.08 20.52 10.08
CA GLY A 18 -5.31 21.13 9.59
C GLY A 18 -5.23 21.68 8.16
N ARG A 19 -4.06 21.71 7.54
CA ARG A 19 -3.93 22.11 6.13
C ARG A 19 -4.65 21.09 5.23
N LYS A 20 -5.29 21.60 4.19
CA LYS A 20 -5.97 20.81 3.17
C LYS A 20 -5.61 21.30 1.78
N ALA A 21 -5.51 20.40 0.83
CA ALA A 21 -5.33 20.75 -0.57
C ALA A 21 -5.88 19.68 -1.50
N LYS A 22 -6.31 20.11 -2.68
CA LYS A 22 -6.61 19.21 -3.77
C LYS A 22 -5.34 18.50 -4.21
N ALA A 23 -5.48 17.21 -4.47
CA ALA A 23 -4.40 16.39 -5.02
C ALA A 23 -4.69 16.08 -6.49
N LYS A 24 -3.67 16.17 -7.31
CA LYS A 24 -3.73 15.80 -8.72
C LYS A 24 -3.22 14.37 -8.88
N LEU A 25 -3.98 13.53 -9.55
CA LEU A 25 -3.50 12.21 -9.98
C LEU A 25 -2.40 12.40 -11.05
N ILE A 26 -1.21 11.86 -10.77
CA ILE A 26 -0.08 11.83 -11.72
C ILE A 26 -0.19 10.58 -12.59
N GLY A 27 -0.58 9.47 -12.00
CA GLY A 27 -0.87 8.21 -12.66
C GLY A 27 -1.16 7.12 -11.65
N SER A 28 -1.67 6.01 -12.13
CA SER A 28 -1.99 4.84 -11.31
C SER A 28 -1.71 3.54 -12.03
N ASP A 29 -1.59 2.50 -11.26
CA ASP A 29 -1.44 1.12 -11.72
C ASP A 29 -2.47 0.24 -11.02
N PRO A 30 -3.60 -0.06 -11.69
CA PRO A 30 -4.64 -0.92 -11.13
C PRO A 30 -4.15 -2.33 -10.82
N GLU A 31 -3.19 -2.85 -11.58
CA GLU A 31 -2.72 -4.24 -11.45
C GLU A 31 -1.92 -4.49 -10.16
N THR A 32 -1.29 -3.44 -9.60
CA THR A 32 -0.63 -3.47 -8.28
C THR A 32 -1.40 -2.68 -7.22
N ASP A 33 -2.52 -2.05 -7.59
CA ASP A 33 -3.33 -1.21 -6.71
C ASP A 33 -2.58 0.02 -6.17
N LEU A 34 -1.71 0.64 -6.96
CA LEU A 34 -0.97 1.84 -6.59
C LEU A 34 -1.40 3.07 -7.39
N ALA A 35 -1.36 4.23 -6.73
CA ALA A 35 -1.59 5.52 -7.36
C ALA A 35 -0.61 6.57 -6.80
N VAL A 36 -0.17 7.48 -7.67
CA VAL A 36 0.69 8.61 -7.31
C VAL A 36 -0.11 9.89 -7.41
N LEU A 37 -0.21 10.58 -6.28
CA LEU A 37 -0.89 11.86 -6.15
C LEU A 37 0.15 12.97 -5.93
N LYS A 38 -0.13 14.15 -6.46
CA LYS A 38 0.66 15.37 -6.25
C LYS A 38 -0.19 16.45 -5.62
N THR A 39 0.32 17.10 -4.60
CA THR A 39 -0.28 18.30 -3.97
C THR A 39 0.61 19.50 -4.15
N ASN A 40 0.04 20.70 -3.98
CA ASN A 40 0.78 21.97 -3.97
C ASN A 40 1.21 22.39 -2.55
N LEU A 41 0.96 21.56 -1.55
CA LEU A 41 1.42 21.83 -0.18
C LEU A 41 2.95 21.76 -0.11
N THR A 42 3.54 22.70 0.63
CA THR A 42 4.98 22.77 0.92
C THR A 42 5.25 22.31 2.35
N ASP A 43 6.52 22.08 2.66
CA ASP A 43 6.97 21.71 4.01
C ASP A 43 6.25 20.47 4.54
N LEU A 44 6.12 19.46 3.68
CA LEU A 44 5.53 18.18 4.04
C LEU A 44 6.57 17.29 4.73
N PRO A 45 6.21 16.64 5.84
CA PRO A 45 7.07 15.60 6.40
C PRO A 45 7.18 14.43 5.41
N VAL A 46 8.39 13.92 5.23
CA VAL A 46 8.68 12.82 4.30
C VAL A 46 9.03 11.58 5.09
N ILE A 47 8.37 10.46 4.79
CA ILE A 47 8.70 9.16 5.36
C ILE A 47 9.97 8.60 4.71
N THR A 48 10.84 7.99 5.51
CA THR A 48 12.01 7.28 5.01
C THR A 48 11.61 5.92 4.45
N PHE A 49 12.06 5.59 3.25
CA PHE A 49 11.87 4.25 2.68
C PHE A 49 12.81 3.26 3.37
N GLY A 50 12.22 2.23 3.95
CA GLY A 50 12.94 1.10 4.52
C GLY A 50 13.37 0.08 3.46
N GLN A 51 13.83 -1.07 3.93
CA GLN A 51 14.34 -2.16 3.07
C GLN A 51 13.42 -3.38 3.19
N SER A 52 12.28 -3.35 2.49
CA SER A 52 11.28 -4.43 2.58
C SER A 52 11.81 -5.81 2.16
N GLN A 53 12.90 -5.87 1.39
CA GLN A 53 13.56 -7.12 1.02
C GLN A 53 14.38 -7.77 2.17
N GLN A 54 14.65 -7.02 3.25
CA GLN A 54 15.35 -7.52 4.45
C GLN A 54 14.40 -7.88 5.59
N VAL A 55 13.12 -7.57 5.44
CA VAL A 55 12.08 -7.87 6.43
C VAL A 55 11.93 -9.38 6.57
N LYS A 56 11.73 -9.84 7.81
CA LYS A 56 11.59 -11.25 8.17
C LYS A 56 10.26 -11.51 8.85
N VAL A 57 9.78 -12.73 8.74
CA VAL A 57 8.65 -13.21 9.54
C VAL A 57 9.00 -13.10 11.02
N GLY A 58 8.10 -12.51 11.81
CA GLY A 58 8.29 -12.21 13.23
C GLY A 58 8.76 -10.78 13.51
N ASP A 59 9.21 -10.01 12.51
CA ASP A 59 9.55 -8.60 12.70
C ASP A 59 8.32 -7.81 13.16
N VAL A 60 8.48 -6.94 14.16
CA VAL A 60 7.42 -6.06 14.65
C VAL A 60 7.18 -4.95 13.65
N VAL A 61 5.91 -4.70 13.34
CA VAL A 61 5.47 -3.68 12.40
C VAL A 61 4.34 -2.83 12.96
N LEU A 62 4.22 -1.61 12.45
CA LEU A 62 3.16 -0.68 12.78
C LEU A 62 2.38 -0.35 11.50
N ALA A 63 1.06 -0.56 11.55
CA ALA A 63 0.17 -0.15 10.49
C ALA A 63 -0.47 1.20 10.85
N VAL A 64 -0.25 2.20 10.00
CA VAL A 64 -0.76 3.58 10.15
C VAL A 64 -1.89 3.80 9.16
N GLY A 65 -2.97 4.42 9.60
CA GLY A 65 -4.09 4.73 8.74
C GLY A 65 -5.16 5.57 9.44
N ASN A 66 -6.31 5.70 8.79
CA ASN A 66 -7.49 6.37 9.34
C ASN A 66 -8.70 5.43 9.21
N PRO A 67 -8.74 4.35 10.02
CA PRO A 67 -9.78 3.34 9.91
C PRO A 67 -11.15 3.98 10.17
N PHE A 68 -12.11 3.70 9.29
CA PHE A 68 -13.49 4.20 9.36
C PHE A 68 -13.63 5.73 9.43
N GLY A 69 -12.56 6.49 9.13
CA GLY A 69 -12.59 7.95 9.19
C GLY A 69 -12.69 8.54 10.61
N VAL A 70 -12.44 7.73 11.65
CA VAL A 70 -12.54 8.20 13.05
C VAL A 70 -11.30 8.89 13.57
N GLY A 71 -10.31 9.10 12.72
CA GLY A 71 -9.03 9.73 13.04
C GLY A 71 -7.85 8.83 12.78
N GLN A 72 -6.67 9.45 12.73
CA GLN A 72 -5.42 8.74 12.52
C GLN A 72 -5.15 7.74 13.64
N SER A 73 -4.83 6.51 13.28
CA SER A 73 -4.62 5.40 14.21
C SER A 73 -3.38 4.61 13.82
N VAL A 74 -2.74 4.05 14.84
CA VAL A 74 -1.60 3.14 14.68
C VAL A 74 -1.96 1.82 15.35
N THR A 75 -1.79 0.72 14.63
CA THR A 75 -1.91 -0.63 15.17
C THR A 75 -0.58 -1.35 15.08
N MET A 76 -0.28 -2.23 16.02
CA MET A 76 0.95 -2.99 16.08
C MET A 76 0.67 -4.47 15.85
N GLY A 77 1.58 -5.12 15.15
CA GLY A 77 1.60 -6.56 14.94
C GLY A 77 2.98 -7.01 14.49
N ILE A 78 3.01 -8.15 13.83
CA ILE A 78 4.24 -8.70 13.25
C ILE A 78 4.06 -8.99 11.77
N VAL A 79 5.16 -9.20 11.08
CA VAL A 79 5.16 -9.84 9.77
C VAL A 79 4.79 -11.30 9.95
N SER A 80 3.61 -11.69 9.51
CA SER A 80 3.11 -13.07 9.62
C SER A 80 3.59 -13.97 8.49
N ALA A 81 3.78 -13.41 7.30
CA ALA A 81 4.32 -14.10 6.13
C ALA A 81 4.85 -13.10 5.10
N LEU A 82 5.65 -13.58 4.16
CA LEU A 82 6.18 -12.82 3.03
C LEU A 82 5.79 -13.48 1.72
N SER A 83 5.90 -12.71 0.63
CA SER A 83 5.66 -13.16 -0.75
C SER A 83 4.30 -13.85 -0.93
N ARG A 84 3.27 -13.29 -0.28
CA ARG A 84 1.91 -13.77 -0.46
C ARG A 84 1.42 -13.42 -1.85
N SER A 85 1.18 -14.46 -2.64
CA SER A 85 0.64 -14.39 -4.00
C SER A 85 -0.54 -15.36 -4.13
N ARG A 86 -1.31 -15.22 -5.22
CA ARG A 86 -2.53 -16.02 -5.47
C ARG A 86 -3.60 -15.85 -4.39
N VAL A 87 -3.62 -14.65 -3.78
CA VAL A 87 -4.65 -14.27 -2.80
C VAL A 87 -5.94 -13.83 -3.51
N GLY A 88 -5.83 -13.40 -4.77
CA GLY A 88 -6.94 -13.00 -5.61
C GLY A 88 -7.42 -11.56 -5.34
N ILE A 89 -6.51 -10.70 -4.88
CA ILE A 89 -6.76 -9.29 -4.60
C ILE A 89 -6.35 -8.44 -5.80
N ASN A 90 -5.12 -8.63 -6.29
CA ASN A 90 -4.55 -7.88 -7.41
C ASN A 90 -4.06 -8.84 -8.52
N THR A 91 -3.82 -8.30 -9.71
CA THR A 91 -3.19 -9.06 -10.82
C THR A 91 -1.75 -9.43 -10.47
N PHE A 92 -0.99 -8.48 -9.91
CA PHE A 92 0.37 -8.73 -9.44
C PHE A 92 0.41 -8.67 -7.91
N GLU A 93 0.76 -9.78 -7.30
CA GLU A 93 0.78 -9.96 -5.86
C GLU A 93 2.14 -10.45 -5.38
N ASP A 94 2.68 -9.76 -4.39
CA ASP A 94 3.85 -10.15 -3.58
C ASP A 94 3.72 -9.49 -2.21
N PHE A 95 2.64 -9.83 -1.48
CA PHE A 95 2.31 -9.08 -0.27
C PHE A 95 3.14 -9.48 0.95
N ILE A 96 3.41 -8.49 1.80
CA ILE A 96 3.73 -8.69 3.22
C ILE A 96 2.39 -8.96 3.92
N GLN A 97 2.28 -10.09 4.62
CA GLN A 97 1.15 -10.38 5.50
C GLN A 97 1.48 -9.96 6.93
N THR A 98 0.53 -9.32 7.60
CA THR A 98 0.65 -8.90 9.00
C THR A 98 -0.64 -9.16 9.78
N ASP A 99 -0.51 -9.37 11.09
CA ASP A 99 -1.63 -9.43 12.03
C ASP A 99 -1.92 -8.07 12.69
N ALA A 100 -1.12 -7.03 12.42
CA ALA A 100 -1.49 -5.68 12.77
C ALA A 100 -2.89 -5.38 12.20
N ALA A 101 -3.78 -4.83 13.02
CA ALA A 101 -5.17 -4.62 12.63
C ALA A 101 -5.27 -3.61 11.48
N ILE A 102 -5.55 -4.11 10.28
CA ILE A 102 -5.87 -3.33 9.08
C ILE A 102 -7.39 -3.39 8.90
N ASN A 103 -8.01 -2.24 8.72
CA ASN A 103 -9.45 -2.09 8.51
C ASN A 103 -9.71 -1.12 7.34
N PRO A 104 -10.93 -1.06 6.80
CA PRO A 104 -11.31 -0.06 5.80
C PRO A 104 -10.95 1.36 6.26
N GLY A 105 -10.23 2.10 5.41
CA GLY A 105 -9.63 3.40 5.72
C GLY A 105 -8.13 3.36 6.04
N ASN A 106 -7.54 2.17 6.22
CA ASN A 106 -6.09 2.02 6.30
C ASN A 106 -5.42 1.85 4.93
N SER A 107 -6.19 1.59 3.88
CA SER A 107 -5.68 1.46 2.51
C SER A 107 -4.93 2.71 2.07
N GLY A 108 -3.72 2.55 1.53
CA GLY A 108 -2.80 3.63 1.18
C GLY A 108 -1.96 4.16 2.34
N GLY A 109 -2.27 3.77 3.57
CA GLY A 109 -1.48 4.07 4.75
C GLY A 109 -0.18 3.27 4.82
N ALA A 110 0.70 3.69 5.70
CA ALA A 110 2.02 3.09 5.86
C ALA A 110 1.98 1.81 6.70
N LEU A 111 2.72 0.79 6.27
CA LEU A 111 3.25 -0.25 7.15
C LEU A 111 4.71 0.10 7.42
N THR A 112 5.09 0.30 8.68
CA THR A 112 6.45 0.70 9.06
C THR A 112 7.11 -0.33 9.93
N ASP A 113 8.45 -0.28 9.96
CA ASP A 113 9.23 -0.92 11.01
C ASP A 113 9.16 -0.11 12.32
N THR A 114 9.80 -0.61 13.38
CA THR A 114 9.84 0.04 14.69
C THR A 114 10.68 1.33 14.72
N SER A 115 11.45 1.61 13.68
CA SER A 115 12.20 2.85 13.49
C SER A 115 11.41 3.91 12.70
N GLY A 116 10.18 3.58 12.26
CA GLY A 116 9.33 4.46 11.46
C GLY A 116 9.65 4.47 9.97
N ASN A 117 10.49 3.56 9.47
CA ASN A 117 10.76 3.47 8.04
C ASN A 117 9.62 2.72 7.35
N LEU A 118 9.21 3.21 6.17
CA LEU A 118 8.18 2.59 5.35
C LEU A 118 8.68 1.26 4.79
N ILE A 119 8.01 0.17 5.12
CA ILE A 119 8.29 -1.17 4.57
C ILE A 119 7.21 -1.68 3.64
N GLY A 120 6.00 -1.10 3.71
CA GLY A 120 4.90 -1.46 2.82
C GLY A 120 3.78 -0.42 2.82
N ILE A 121 2.88 -0.56 1.85
CA ILE A 121 1.64 0.21 1.72
C ILE A 121 0.47 -0.71 2.05
N ASN A 122 -0.29 -0.41 3.10
CA ASN A 122 -1.47 -1.18 3.46
C ASN A 122 -2.46 -1.19 2.30
N THR A 123 -2.99 -2.35 1.92
CA THR A 123 -3.90 -2.44 0.77
C THR A 123 -5.19 -3.18 1.07
N ALA A 124 -5.15 -4.35 1.67
CA ALA A 124 -6.32 -5.20 1.80
C ALA A 124 -6.29 -6.04 3.08
N ILE A 125 -7.44 -6.64 3.37
CA ILE A 125 -7.60 -7.65 4.41
C ILE A 125 -8.25 -8.91 3.83
N TYR A 126 -7.94 -10.06 4.40
CA TYR A 126 -8.70 -11.27 4.15
C TYR A 126 -9.81 -11.38 5.17
N SER A 127 -11.03 -10.97 4.78
CA SER A 127 -12.16 -10.92 5.71
C SER A 127 -13.49 -11.11 4.98
N ARG A 128 -14.38 -11.90 5.57
CA ARG A 128 -15.78 -12.04 5.11
C ARG A 128 -16.72 -11.03 5.78
N SER A 129 -16.32 -10.51 6.95
CA SER A 129 -17.12 -9.56 7.75
C SER A 129 -16.79 -8.09 7.47
N GLY A 130 -15.72 -7.82 6.68
CA GLY A 130 -15.23 -6.46 6.39
C GLY A 130 -14.35 -5.86 7.48
N GLY A 131 -14.12 -6.54 8.60
CA GLY A 131 -13.20 -6.13 9.66
C GLY A 131 -11.95 -7.02 9.72
N SER A 132 -10.91 -6.55 10.42
CA SER A 132 -9.67 -7.30 10.61
C SER A 132 -9.90 -8.61 11.37
N LEU A 133 -9.38 -9.69 10.82
CA LEU A 133 -9.31 -11.01 11.48
C LEU A 133 -7.85 -11.42 11.77
N GLY A 134 -6.92 -10.46 11.81
CA GLY A 134 -5.50 -10.72 11.96
C GLY A 134 -4.81 -11.20 10.67
N ILE A 135 -5.42 -10.95 9.50
CA ILE A 135 -4.86 -11.25 8.19
C ILE A 135 -4.99 -10.00 7.33
N GLY A 136 -3.96 -9.17 7.39
CA GLY A 136 -3.82 -7.96 6.58
C GLY A 136 -2.66 -8.09 5.58
N PHE A 137 -2.73 -7.34 4.50
CA PHE A 137 -1.76 -7.35 3.40
C PHE A 137 -1.26 -5.95 3.12
N ALA A 138 0.04 -5.84 2.87
CA ALA A 138 0.68 -4.62 2.41
C ALA A 138 1.55 -4.89 1.18
N ILE A 139 1.58 -3.95 0.26
CA ILE A 139 2.45 -3.95 -0.92
C ILE A 139 3.85 -3.58 -0.44
N PRO A 140 4.89 -4.40 -0.69
CA PRO A 140 6.26 -4.09 -0.26
C PRO A 140 6.77 -2.75 -0.82
N VAL A 141 7.50 -1.99 -0.02
CA VAL A 141 7.94 -0.64 -0.42
C VAL A 141 8.87 -0.65 -1.63
N HIS A 142 9.67 -1.71 -1.85
CA HIS A 142 10.52 -1.79 -3.04
C HIS A 142 9.71 -1.84 -4.34
N ILE A 143 8.55 -2.55 -4.34
CA ILE A 143 7.61 -2.56 -5.46
C ILE A 143 6.94 -1.19 -5.60
N ALA A 144 6.44 -0.63 -4.49
CA ALA A 144 5.79 0.68 -4.50
C ALA A 144 6.73 1.77 -5.03
N LYS A 145 8.01 1.75 -4.66
CA LYS A 145 9.02 2.67 -5.16
C LYS A 145 9.24 2.53 -6.66
N GLN A 146 9.41 1.31 -7.15
CA GLN A 146 9.61 1.04 -8.58
C GLN A 146 8.42 1.52 -9.43
N ILE A 147 7.20 1.23 -9.00
CA ILE A 147 5.96 1.67 -9.65
C ILE A 147 5.84 3.20 -9.62
N MET A 148 6.09 3.82 -8.46
CA MET A 148 6.07 5.27 -8.32
C MET A 148 7.06 5.95 -9.27
N GLU A 149 8.30 5.45 -9.36
CA GLU A 149 9.32 5.99 -10.25
C GLU A 149 8.89 5.92 -11.72
N GLN A 150 8.31 4.80 -12.16
CA GLN A 150 7.78 4.67 -13.53
C GLN A 150 6.62 5.66 -13.76
N ILE A 151 5.65 5.74 -12.86
CA ILE A 151 4.51 6.66 -12.99
C ILE A 151 4.99 8.11 -13.08
N VAL A 152 5.95 8.51 -12.26
CA VAL A 152 6.49 9.88 -12.27
C VAL A 152 7.22 10.19 -13.57
N GLN A 153 7.93 9.22 -14.15
CA GLN A 153 8.71 9.41 -15.38
C GLN A 153 7.85 9.36 -16.65
N THR A 154 6.87 8.46 -16.71
CA THR A 154 6.15 8.13 -17.93
C THR A 154 4.63 8.35 -17.85
N GLY A 155 4.11 8.68 -16.68
CA GLY A 155 2.66 8.82 -16.44
C GLY A 155 1.93 7.51 -16.22
N GLY A 156 2.60 6.37 -16.30
CA GLY A 156 2.00 5.05 -16.13
C GLY A 156 3.06 3.95 -15.99
N VAL A 157 2.61 2.71 -15.90
CA VAL A 157 3.48 1.53 -15.79
C VAL A 157 3.52 0.80 -17.13
N ILE A 158 4.72 0.54 -17.63
CA ILE A 158 4.93 -0.22 -18.86
C ILE A 158 5.38 -1.63 -18.48
N ARG A 159 4.59 -2.63 -18.86
CA ARG A 159 4.92 -4.05 -18.69
C ARG A 159 5.20 -4.71 -20.02
N GLY A 160 6.27 -5.48 -20.07
CA GLY A 160 6.50 -6.39 -21.19
C GLY A 160 5.54 -7.58 -21.09
N TRP A 161 5.02 -8.03 -22.20
CA TRP A 161 4.28 -9.29 -22.28
C TRP A 161 5.21 -10.40 -22.75
N LEU A 162 5.30 -11.46 -21.93
CA LEU A 162 5.92 -12.72 -22.33
C LEU A 162 4.79 -13.74 -22.60
N ALA A 163 4.55 -14.06 -23.89
CA ALA A 163 3.51 -15.01 -24.30
C ALA A 163 3.98 -16.44 -24.02
N VAL A 164 3.88 -16.89 -22.76
CA VAL A 164 4.18 -18.25 -22.34
C VAL A 164 2.94 -18.89 -21.70
N SER A 165 2.72 -20.17 -21.96
CA SER A 165 1.72 -20.98 -21.27
C SER A 165 2.44 -21.94 -20.35
N MET A 166 2.11 -21.93 -19.07
CA MET A 166 2.63 -22.87 -18.09
C MET A 166 1.58 -23.95 -17.80
N HIS A 167 2.01 -25.20 -17.80
CA HIS A 167 1.20 -26.34 -17.38
C HIS A 167 1.90 -27.00 -16.20
N ASP A 168 1.12 -27.40 -15.19
CA ASP A 168 1.65 -28.25 -14.13
C ASP A 168 2.07 -29.58 -14.71
N MET A 169 3.28 -30.01 -14.37
CA MET A 169 3.71 -31.37 -14.69
C MET A 169 2.98 -32.34 -13.76
N THR A 170 2.15 -33.19 -14.31
CA THR A 170 1.47 -34.31 -13.62
C THR A 170 2.44 -35.44 -13.31
#